data_8838fa624c3259f179bd82675c25058d
#
_entry.id   8838fa624c3259f179bd82675c25058d
#
_cell.length_a   1.000
_cell.length_b   1.000
_cell.length_c   1.000
_cell.angle_alpha   90.00
_cell.angle_beta   90.00
_cell.angle_gamma   90.00
#
_symmetry.space_group_name_H-M   'P 1'
#
loop_
_entity.id
_entity.type
_entity.pdbx_description
1 polymer ?
#
loop_
_entity_poly.entity_id
_entity_poly.type
_entity_poly.pdbx_seq_one_letter_code
_entity_poly.pdbx_strand_id
1 'polypeptide(L)'
;MGLKRVTKKFLKYLIPTLVVLLIIPFSELNRNSKGEEDVFGTGPIRFALKLDEKLSEGYMTGYCYEMAERFAGHLKDSVEIFLADSDADYLDSLRLDSLDILAVPFSKVPDSEEFLSFQLGDAPAAWVIKADKKRQREIIRWLNNFKGTDEYAAVQDRFFKGYNPYRKGVKKVPGIISPYDDLIKRNAKTIGWDWKMFAALIWSESRFRIQARSPRGAVGLMQMMPRTADRYEIEDLLDPKENIEAGAAYITRLQSKFRDTAADGDELVKFTLAAYNAGEGRIYDCINLARSQGIDTSTWESLCTVLPQMSQDSILFVEDVRHGKFKGRETVAYVKAVLNRYDIFNGATPRYQVQPTDTSSVLIEDEDDVERVLLSPDSLSRIDSGDEQARDQEKEHNDQPGEEVGGKHRR
;
A
#
# COMPACT_ATOMS: atom_id res chain seq x y z
N MET A 1 -44.24 -51.50 -22.35
CA MET A 1 -42.93 -51.75 -21.75
C MET A 1 -42.07 -50.51 -21.53
N GLY A 2 -42.54 -49.30 -21.88
CA GLY A 2 -41.79 -48.03 -21.82
C GLY A 2 -41.83 -47.27 -20.47
N LEU A 3 -42.91 -47.39 -19.70
CA LEU A 3 -43.12 -46.54 -18.48
C LEU A 3 -42.21 -46.93 -17.30
N LYS A 4 -41.85 -48.24 -17.15
CA LYS A 4 -41.00 -48.73 -16.05
C LYS A 4 -39.53 -48.33 -16.20
N ARG A 5 -39.05 -48.01 -17.42
CA ARG A 5 -37.65 -47.56 -17.66
C ARG A 5 -37.44 -46.07 -17.38
N VAL A 6 -38.45 -45.27 -17.58
CA VAL A 6 -38.41 -43.80 -17.34
C VAL A 6 -38.42 -43.51 -15.83
N THR A 7 -39.25 -44.24 -15.07
CA THR A 7 -39.32 -44.12 -13.60
C THR A 7 -38.02 -44.55 -12.92
N LYS A 8 -37.34 -45.61 -13.39
CA LYS A 8 -36.03 -46.01 -12.83
C LYS A 8 -34.89 -45.01 -13.10
N LYS A 9 -34.89 -44.34 -14.28
CA LYS A 9 -33.93 -43.27 -14.58
C LYS A 9 -34.21 -42.02 -13.74
N PHE A 10 -35.49 -41.63 -13.60
CA PHE A 10 -35.90 -40.52 -12.80
C PHE A 10 -35.53 -40.69 -11.31
N LEU A 11 -35.77 -41.89 -10.77
CA LEU A 11 -35.41 -42.21 -9.38
C LEU A 11 -33.89 -42.21 -9.13
N LYS A 12 -33.10 -42.60 -10.13
CA LYS A 12 -31.62 -42.64 -10.04
C LYS A 12 -30.97 -41.24 -9.89
N TYR A 13 -31.63 -40.20 -10.37
CA TYR A 13 -31.17 -38.82 -10.21
C TYR A 13 -31.92 -38.03 -9.12
N LEU A 14 -33.18 -38.38 -8.88
CA LEU A 14 -34.00 -37.73 -7.86
C LEU A 14 -33.49 -38.02 -6.43
N ILE A 15 -33.07 -39.28 -6.15
CA ILE A 15 -32.58 -39.66 -4.82
C ILE A 15 -31.27 -38.94 -4.46
N PRO A 16 -30.21 -38.87 -5.33
CA PRO A 16 -29.02 -38.12 -5.02
C PRO A 16 -29.26 -36.63 -4.89
N THR A 17 -30.16 -36.04 -5.72
CA THR A 17 -30.52 -34.64 -5.64
C THR A 17 -31.28 -34.32 -4.35
N LEU A 18 -32.17 -35.21 -3.92
CA LEU A 18 -32.91 -35.05 -2.65
C LEU A 18 -31.98 -35.23 -1.43
N VAL A 19 -31.00 -36.13 -1.51
CA VAL A 19 -29.98 -36.33 -0.48
C VAL A 19 -29.09 -35.05 -0.39
N VAL A 20 -28.65 -34.48 -1.50
CA VAL A 20 -27.88 -33.23 -1.52
C VAL A 20 -28.73 -32.09 -0.97
N LEU A 21 -30.00 -31.94 -1.37
CA LEU A 21 -30.91 -30.92 -0.84
C LEU A 21 -31.24 -31.09 0.64
N LEU A 22 -31.16 -32.31 1.21
CA LEU A 22 -31.34 -32.55 2.62
C LEU A 22 -30.04 -32.40 3.44
N ILE A 23 -28.88 -32.64 2.82
CA ILE A 23 -27.57 -32.50 3.49
C ILE A 23 -27.19 -30.99 3.62
N ILE A 24 -27.53 -30.15 2.64
CA ILE A 24 -27.22 -28.71 2.70
C ILE A 24 -27.85 -28.03 3.91
N PRO A 25 -29.18 -28.11 4.15
CA PRO A 25 -29.76 -27.51 5.36
C PRO A 25 -29.30 -28.20 6.66
N PHE A 26 -28.96 -29.52 6.63
CA PHE A 26 -28.43 -30.19 7.80
C PHE A 26 -26.99 -29.78 8.13
N SER A 27 -26.17 -29.44 7.12
CA SER A 27 -24.84 -28.87 7.32
C SER A 27 -24.91 -27.43 7.84
N GLU A 28 -25.90 -26.65 7.41
CA GLU A 28 -26.15 -25.30 7.94
C GLU A 28 -26.78 -25.34 9.33
N LEU A 29 -27.71 -26.26 9.60
CA LEU A 29 -28.30 -26.46 10.93
C LEU A 29 -27.26 -27.01 11.94
N ASN A 30 -26.31 -27.82 11.51
CA ASN A 30 -25.23 -28.32 12.38
C ASN A 30 -24.09 -27.31 12.57
N ARG A 31 -23.98 -26.30 11.72
CA ARG A 31 -23.15 -25.09 11.96
C ARG A 31 -23.71 -24.22 13.07
N ASN A 32 -25.04 -24.13 13.19
CA ASN A 32 -25.70 -23.33 14.22
C ASN A 32 -25.94 -24.07 15.54
N SER A 33 -25.53 -25.33 15.70
CA SER A 33 -25.87 -26.14 16.89
C SER A 33 -24.75 -26.27 17.94
N LYS A 34 -23.64 -25.53 17.80
CA LYS A 34 -22.80 -25.14 18.92
C LYS A 34 -22.84 -23.62 18.98
N GLY A 35 -23.63 -23.09 19.90
CA GLY A 35 -23.55 -21.71 20.33
C GLY A 35 -22.16 -21.45 20.96
N GLU A 36 -21.13 -21.32 20.14
CA GLU A 36 -19.98 -20.52 20.48
C GLU A 36 -20.55 -19.10 20.50
N GLU A 37 -20.90 -18.65 21.71
CA GLU A 37 -21.23 -17.25 21.94
C GLU A 37 -20.10 -16.43 21.32
N ASP A 38 -20.45 -15.59 20.38
CA ASP A 38 -19.55 -14.69 19.68
C ASP A 38 -18.83 -13.82 20.71
N VAL A 39 -17.55 -14.10 20.93
CA VAL A 39 -16.78 -13.53 22.06
C VAL A 39 -16.58 -12.04 21.91
N PHE A 40 -16.57 -11.54 20.66
CA PHE A 40 -16.37 -10.13 20.32
C PHE A 40 -17.64 -9.45 19.80
N GLY A 41 -18.79 -10.16 19.78
CA GLY A 41 -20.07 -9.66 19.29
C GLY A 41 -20.28 -9.97 17.82
N THR A 42 -21.35 -9.37 17.24
CA THR A 42 -21.67 -9.54 15.81
C THR A 42 -20.97 -8.46 14.99
N GLY A 43 -20.14 -8.83 14.04
CA GLY A 43 -19.43 -7.92 13.15
C GLY A 43 -17.92 -8.05 13.26
N PRO A 44 -17.17 -7.26 12.48
CA PRO A 44 -15.70 -7.34 12.47
C PRO A 44 -15.12 -6.99 13.84
N ILE A 45 -14.05 -7.69 14.23
CA ILE A 45 -13.27 -7.35 15.41
C ILE A 45 -12.53 -6.04 15.14
N ARG A 46 -12.75 -5.03 15.96
CA ARG A 46 -12.21 -3.68 15.77
C ARG A 46 -10.88 -3.54 16.50
N PHE A 47 -9.81 -3.36 15.73
CA PHE A 47 -8.46 -3.14 16.21
C PHE A 47 -7.99 -1.70 15.95
N ALA A 48 -7.43 -1.06 16.97
CA ALA A 48 -6.67 0.17 16.79
C ALA A 48 -5.19 -0.09 17.05
N LEU A 49 -4.33 0.42 16.16
CA LEU A 49 -2.88 0.32 16.29
C LEU A 49 -2.33 1.70 16.71
N LYS A 50 -2.00 1.88 17.98
CA LYS A 50 -1.39 3.09 18.57
C LYS A 50 0.06 2.83 18.94
N LEU A 51 0.90 2.70 17.92
CA LEU A 51 2.31 2.40 18.05
C LEU A 51 3.12 3.64 17.68
N ASP A 52 3.87 4.20 18.64
CA ASP A 52 4.82 5.29 18.39
C ASP A 52 6.04 4.70 17.68
N GLU A 53 6.03 4.74 16.38
CA GLU A 53 7.14 4.23 15.59
C GLU A 53 8.16 5.32 15.31
N LYS A 54 9.27 5.25 16.02
CA LYS A 54 10.53 5.78 15.52
C LYS A 54 10.92 4.99 14.28
N LEU A 55 11.61 5.64 13.35
CA LEU A 55 12.12 4.97 12.13
C LEU A 55 12.86 3.65 12.42
N SER A 56 13.55 3.56 13.57
CA SER A 56 14.28 2.36 14.02
C SER A 56 13.40 1.16 14.41
N GLU A 57 12.10 1.34 14.58
CA GLU A 57 11.15 0.30 15.04
C GLU A 57 10.12 -0.05 13.95
N GLY A 58 10.36 0.35 12.73
CA GLY A 58 9.45 0.49 11.58
C GLY A 58 8.64 -0.74 11.12
N TYR A 59 8.73 -1.88 11.81
CA TYR A 59 7.94 -3.06 11.45
C TYR A 59 6.93 -3.47 12.52
N MET A 60 6.84 -2.72 13.62
CA MET A 60 5.95 -3.06 14.73
C MET A 60 4.48 -3.00 14.32
N THR A 61 4.09 -1.98 13.59
CA THR A 61 2.71 -1.86 13.10
C THR A 61 2.36 -2.99 12.14
N GLY A 62 3.28 -3.34 11.22
CA GLY A 62 3.08 -4.49 10.33
C GLY A 62 2.98 -5.82 11.07
N TYR A 63 3.78 -6.01 12.11
CA TYR A 63 3.69 -7.18 12.97
C TYR A 63 2.35 -7.26 13.70
N CYS A 64 1.92 -6.17 14.33
CA CYS A 64 0.64 -6.13 15.04
C CYS A 64 -0.55 -6.30 14.10
N TYR A 65 -0.46 -5.74 12.88
CA TYR A 65 -1.44 -5.93 11.83
C TYR A 65 -1.57 -7.43 11.48
N GLU A 66 -0.47 -8.09 11.17
CA GLU A 66 -0.48 -9.53 10.83
C GLU A 66 -0.96 -10.41 12.00
N MET A 67 -0.63 -10.05 13.24
CA MET A 67 -1.13 -10.76 14.41
C MET A 67 -2.65 -10.59 14.59
N ALA A 68 -3.21 -9.41 14.29
CA ALA A 68 -4.64 -9.15 14.34
C ALA A 68 -5.40 -9.98 13.27
N GLU A 69 -4.92 -9.98 12.03
CA GLU A 69 -5.46 -10.79 10.94
C GLU A 69 -5.51 -12.29 11.29
N ARG A 70 -4.41 -12.81 11.86
CA ARG A 70 -4.33 -14.22 12.26
C ARG A 70 -5.25 -14.57 13.41
N PHE A 71 -5.43 -13.65 14.35
CA PHE A 71 -6.36 -13.84 15.47
C PHE A 71 -7.80 -13.86 14.98
N ALA A 72 -8.19 -12.91 14.12
CA ALA A 72 -9.53 -12.90 13.51
C ALA A 72 -9.77 -14.17 12.68
N GLY A 73 -8.80 -14.58 11.87
CA GLY A 73 -8.86 -15.82 11.11
C GLY A 73 -9.01 -17.07 11.99
N HIS A 74 -8.41 -17.10 13.19
CA HIS A 74 -8.61 -18.18 14.18
C HIS A 74 -10.07 -18.23 14.66
N LEU A 75 -10.68 -17.08 14.88
CA LEU A 75 -12.09 -16.97 15.29
C LEU A 75 -13.05 -17.17 14.10
N LYS A 76 -12.54 -17.26 12.88
CA LYS A 76 -13.33 -17.28 11.62
C LYS A 76 -14.18 -16.03 11.47
N ASP A 77 -13.66 -14.93 11.96
CA ASP A 77 -14.28 -13.62 11.91
C ASP A 77 -13.49 -12.70 10.98
N SER A 78 -14.08 -11.58 10.62
CA SER A 78 -13.40 -10.48 9.94
C SER A 78 -12.79 -9.51 10.95
N VAL A 79 -11.83 -8.72 10.51
CA VAL A 79 -11.18 -7.71 11.33
C VAL A 79 -11.23 -6.36 10.64
N GLU A 80 -11.47 -5.31 11.41
CA GLU A 80 -11.32 -3.93 10.97
C GLU A 80 -10.15 -3.30 11.72
N ILE A 81 -9.08 -2.96 11.00
CA ILE A 81 -7.84 -2.46 11.59
C ILE A 81 -7.64 -1.02 11.16
N PHE A 82 -7.41 -0.13 12.10
CA PHE A 82 -7.12 1.27 11.82
C PHE A 82 -5.95 1.80 12.66
N LEU A 83 -5.28 2.79 12.10
CA LEU A 83 -4.22 3.51 12.81
C LEU A 83 -4.86 4.50 13.78
N ALA A 84 -4.47 4.39 15.03
CA ALA A 84 -4.92 5.29 16.07
C ALA A 84 -4.23 6.67 15.94
N ASP A 85 -5.00 7.74 15.99
CA ASP A 85 -4.44 9.10 16.08
C ASP A 85 -3.72 9.31 17.40
N SER A 86 -2.63 10.11 17.40
CA SER A 86 -1.78 10.33 18.56
C SER A 86 -2.55 10.91 19.73
N ASP A 87 -3.54 11.77 19.47
CA ASP A 87 -4.21 12.61 20.46
C ASP A 87 -5.54 12.02 20.96
N ALA A 88 -6.05 10.95 20.36
CA ALA A 88 -7.31 10.33 20.76
C ALA A 88 -7.13 9.40 21.97
N ASP A 89 -8.12 9.43 22.88
CA ASP A 89 -8.18 8.49 24.02
C ASP A 89 -8.93 7.21 23.61
N TYR A 90 -8.16 6.22 23.18
CA TYR A 90 -8.70 4.92 22.80
C TYR A 90 -9.08 4.03 23.99
N LEU A 91 -8.70 4.38 25.21
CA LEU A 91 -9.14 3.68 26.42
C LEU A 91 -10.64 3.92 26.65
N ASP A 92 -11.13 5.12 26.35
CA ASP A 92 -12.58 5.40 26.37
C ASP A 92 -13.32 4.59 25.31
N SER A 93 -12.73 4.41 24.15
CA SER A 93 -13.30 3.56 23.10
C SER A 93 -13.42 2.08 23.54
N LEU A 94 -12.44 1.56 24.27
CA LEU A 94 -12.51 0.23 24.91
C LEU A 94 -13.58 0.17 26.00
N ARG A 95 -13.72 1.21 26.85
CA ARG A 95 -14.75 1.28 27.90
C ARG A 95 -16.15 1.23 27.33
N LEU A 96 -16.36 1.95 26.22
CA LEU A 96 -17.66 2.09 25.55
C LEU A 96 -17.96 0.95 24.55
N ASP A 97 -17.11 -0.07 24.49
CA ASP A 97 -17.19 -1.19 23.52
C ASP A 97 -17.34 -0.72 22.05
N SER A 98 -16.80 0.46 21.72
CA SER A 98 -16.65 0.93 20.33
C SER A 98 -15.36 0.45 19.71
N LEU A 99 -14.42 -0.07 20.50
CA LEU A 99 -13.18 -0.71 20.15
C LEU A 99 -13.06 -2.04 20.90
N ASP A 100 -12.55 -3.07 20.27
CA ASP A 100 -12.38 -4.39 20.92
C ASP A 100 -10.96 -4.60 21.42
N ILE A 101 -9.95 -4.24 20.64
CA ILE A 101 -8.53 -4.43 20.96
C ILE A 101 -7.73 -3.20 20.56
N LEU A 102 -6.88 -2.73 21.46
CA LEU A 102 -5.92 -1.65 21.24
C LEU A 102 -4.50 -2.20 21.31
N ALA A 103 -3.72 -2.08 20.26
CA ALA A 103 -2.30 -2.37 20.25
C ALA A 103 -1.49 -1.13 20.66
N VAL A 104 -0.64 -1.27 21.67
CA VAL A 104 0.22 -0.20 22.20
C VAL A 104 1.65 -0.68 22.37
N PRO A 105 2.66 0.22 22.44
CA PRO A 105 3.97 -0.13 22.95
C PRO A 105 3.85 -0.72 24.36
N PHE A 106 4.63 -1.77 24.65
CA PHE A 106 4.58 -2.43 25.97
C PHE A 106 4.81 -1.45 27.13
N SER A 107 5.63 -0.42 26.92
CA SER A 107 5.89 0.65 27.88
C SER A 107 4.71 1.61 28.13
N LYS A 108 3.67 1.54 27.30
CA LYS A 108 2.46 2.39 27.40
C LYS A 108 1.20 1.61 27.77
N VAL A 109 1.36 0.39 28.25
CA VAL A 109 0.24 -0.40 28.78
C VAL A 109 -0.35 0.33 30.00
N PRO A 110 -1.68 0.53 30.05
CA PRO A 110 -2.33 1.21 31.18
C PRO A 110 -2.21 0.37 32.46
N ASP A 111 -1.85 1.02 33.56
CA ASP A 111 -1.85 0.43 34.91
C ASP A 111 -3.25 0.64 35.52
N SER A 112 -4.19 -0.22 35.19
CA SER A 112 -5.58 -0.12 35.66
C SER A 112 -6.25 -1.49 35.61
N GLU A 113 -7.05 -1.79 36.66
CA GLU A 113 -7.84 -3.02 36.72
C GLU A 113 -8.99 -3.08 35.69
N GLU A 114 -9.32 -1.96 35.06
CA GLU A 114 -10.34 -1.90 34.00
C GLU A 114 -9.90 -2.57 32.71
N PHE A 115 -8.59 -2.73 32.50
CA PHE A 115 -8.02 -3.28 31.28
C PHE A 115 -7.15 -4.49 31.54
N LEU A 116 -7.10 -5.37 30.54
CA LEU A 116 -6.17 -6.50 30.51
C LEU A 116 -5.21 -6.33 29.36
N SER A 117 -3.94 -6.64 29.59
CA SER A 117 -2.91 -6.54 28.57
C SER A 117 -2.26 -7.89 28.27
N PHE A 118 -1.86 -8.07 27.02
CA PHE A 118 -1.25 -9.30 26.51
C PHE A 118 -0.02 -8.94 25.70
N GLN A 119 1.15 -9.30 26.18
CA GLN A 119 2.38 -9.11 25.40
C GLN A 119 2.40 -10.05 24.19
N LEU A 120 2.71 -9.50 23.02
CA LEU A 120 2.76 -10.22 21.77
C LEU A 120 4.14 -10.88 21.57
N GLY A 121 4.37 -12.00 22.26
CA GLY A 121 5.64 -12.71 22.21
C GLY A 121 6.79 -11.89 22.77
N ASP A 122 7.91 -11.82 22.03
CA ASP A 122 9.09 -11.03 22.38
C ASP A 122 9.02 -9.59 21.84
N ALA A 123 7.91 -9.25 21.19
CA ALA A 123 7.71 -7.91 20.63
C ALA A 123 7.53 -6.88 21.76
N PRO A 124 8.08 -5.66 21.63
CA PRO A 124 7.84 -4.56 22.56
C PRO A 124 6.44 -3.94 22.39
N ALA A 125 5.44 -4.75 22.07
CA ALA A 125 4.04 -4.36 21.90
C ALA A 125 3.11 -5.26 22.70
N ALA A 126 1.97 -4.72 23.10
CA ALA A 126 0.91 -5.43 23.78
C ALA A 126 -0.45 -5.10 23.22
N TRP A 127 -1.36 -6.07 23.25
CA TRP A 127 -2.78 -5.83 23.09
C TRP A 127 -3.41 -5.48 24.43
N VAL A 128 -4.31 -4.52 24.42
CA VAL A 128 -5.09 -4.07 25.56
C VAL A 128 -6.56 -4.27 25.23
N ILE A 129 -7.31 -4.86 26.12
CA ILE A 129 -8.76 -5.02 26.04
C ILE A 129 -9.43 -4.50 27.30
N LYS A 130 -10.71 -4.16 27.24
CA LYS A 130 -11.54 -4.02 28.44
C LYS A 130 -11.55 -5.34 29.22
N ALA A 131 -11.54 -5.27 30.55
CA ALA A 131 -11.48 -6.46 31.40
C ALA A 131 -12.72 -7.36 31.19
N ASP A 132 -12.54 -8.41 30.42
CA ASP A 132 -13.54 -9.45 30.13
C ASP A 132 -12.90 -10.84 30.17
N LYS A 133 -13.47 -11.72 31.00
CA LYS A 133 -12.93 -13.07 31.24
C LYS A 133 -13.08 -14.00 30.01
N LYS A 134 -14.06 -13.76 29.16
CA LYS A 134 -14.25 -14.59 27.94
C LYS A 134 -13.23 -14.19 26.89
N ARG A 135 -13.13 -12.88 26.58
CA ARG A 135 -12.14 -12.30 25.66
C ARG A 135 -10.71 -12.66 26.11
N GLN A 136 -10.42 -12.53 27.42
CA GLN A 136 -9.13 -12.91 28.01
C GLN A 136 -8.76 -14.36 27.74
N ARG A 137 -9.67 -15.31 28.01
CA ARG A 137 -9.40 -16.74 27.81
C ARG A 137 -9.15 -17.08 26.35
N GLU A 138 -9.89 -16.45 25.44
CA GLU A 138 -9.74 -16.68 24.01
C GLU A 138 -8.40 -16.19 23.49
N ILE A 139 -8.01 -14.95 23.82
CA ILE A 139 -6.72 -14.39 23.43
C ILE A 139 -5.57 -15.24 23.99
N ILE A 140 -5.62 -15.61 25.28
CA ILE A 140 -4.55 -16.44 25.90
C ILE A 140 -4.47 -17.81 25.25
N ARG A 141 -5.62 -18.45 24.97
CA ARG A 141 -5.66 -19.76 24.31
C ARG A 141 -5.02 -19.68 22.92
N TRP A 142 -5.41 -18.68 22.14
CA TRP A 142 -4.85 -18.47 20.81
C TRP A 142 -3.36 -18.19 20.88
N LEU A 143 -2.91 -17.24 21.68
CA LEU A 143 -1.49 -16.87 21.81
C LEU A 143 -0.62 -18.08 22.20
N ASN A 144 -1.07 -18.87 23.20
CA ASN A 144 -0.31 -20.04 23.63
C ASN A 144 -0.22 -21.11 22.56
N ASN A 145 -1.30 -21.35 21.82
CA ASN A 145 -1.30 -22.30 20.71
C ASN A 145 -0.46 -21.80 19.54
N PHE A 146 -0.59 -20.52 19.18
CA PHE A 146 0.09 -19.94 18.03
C PHE A 146 1.60 -19.83 18.25
N LYS A 147 2.04 -19.43 19.46
CA LYS A 147 3.48 -19.33 19.79
C LYS A 147 4.27 -20.62 19.61
N GLY A 148 3.63 -21.76 19.66
CA GLY A 148 4.24 -23.08 19.45
C GLY A 148 4.32 -23.52 18.00
N THR A 149 3.89 -22.71 17.03
CA THR A 149 3.83 -23.09 15.62
C THR A 149 5.03 -22.58 14.82
N ASP A 150 5.36 -23.31 13.73
CA ASP A 150 6.36 -22.86 12.74
C ASP A 150 5.93 -21.55 12.07
N GLU A 151 4.62 -21.34 11.97
CA GLU A 151 4.04 -20.13 11.39
C GLU A 151 4.37 -18.90 12.26
N TYR A 152 4.25 -19.01 13.59
CA TYR A 152 4.67 -17.96 14.52
C TYR A 152 6.17 -17.67 14.39
N ALA A 153 7.00 -18.72 14.33
CA ALA A 153 8.43 -18.56 14.14
C ALA A 153 8.75 -17.83 12.84
N ALA A 154 8.04 -18.14 11.74
CA ALA A 154 8.20 -17.47 10.47
C ALA A 154 7.80 -15.98 10.52
N VAL A 155 6.73 -15.64 11.24
CA VAL A 155 6.31 -14.25 11.47
C VAL A 155 7.39 -13.49 12.26
N GLN A 156 7.88 -14.08 13.36
CA GLN A 156 8.96 -13.48 14.16
C GLN A 156 10.23 -13.24 13.33
N ASP A 157 10.62 -14.22 12.52
CA ASP A 157 11.82 -14.11 11.70
C ASP A 157 11.70 -13.01 10.65
N ARG A 158 10.53 -12.90 10.00
CA ARG A 158 10.30 -11.85 8.99
C ARG A 158 10.34 -10.44 9.58
N PHE A 159 9.72 -10.22 10.73
CA PHE A 159 9.61 -8.87 11.29
C PHE A 159 10.80 -8.49 12.19
N PHE A 160 11.44 -9.43 12.88
CA PHE A 160 12.45 -9.11 13.89
C PHE A 160 13.85 -9.65 13.61
N LYS A 161 13.98 -10.74 12.84
CA LYS A 161 15.29 -11.29 12.43
C LYS A 161 15.62 -10.97 10.97
N GLY A 162 14.63 -10.58 10.17
CA GLY A 162 14.81 -10.12 8.79
C GLY A 162 15.61 -8.83 8.69
N TYR A 163 15.77 -8.35 7.48
CA TYR A 163 16.46 -7.10 7.22
C TYR A 163 15.72 -5.90 7.86
N ASN A 164 16.27 -5.39 8.95
CA ASN A 164 15.90 -4.08 9.48
C ASN A 164 17.08 -3.13 9.27
N PRO A 165 17.04 -2.22 8.30
CA PRO A 165 18.14 -1.31 7.98
C PRO A 165 18.46 -0.34 9.10
N TYR A 166 17.55 -0.14 10.03
CA TYR A 166 17.69 0.78 11.17
C TYR A 166 18.26 0.12 12.43
N ARG A 167 18.38 -1.20 12.46
CA ARG A 167 18.88 -1.93 13.62
C ARG A 167 20.39 -2.05 13.56
N LYS A 168 21.12 -1.22 14.32
CA LYS A 168 22.56 -1.30 14.45
C LYS A 168 22.97 -2.69 14.99
N GLY A 169 23.94 -3.34 14.34
CA GLY A 169 24.56 -4.58 14.83
C GLY A 169 23.85 -5.88 14.47
N VAL A 170 22.73 -5.87 13.74
CA VAL A 170 22.09 -7.09 13.29
C VAL A 170 22.73 -7.58 11.99
N LYS A 171 23.21 -8.84 11.99
CA LYS A 171 23.66 -9.48 10.76
C LYS A 171 22.50 -9.59 9.78
N LYS A 172 22.67 -9.01 8.58
CA LYS A 172 21.72 -9.16 7.47
C LYS A 172 21.53 -10.64 7.17
N VAL A 173 20.30 -11.10 7.09
CA VAL A 173 19.99 -12.45 6.58
C VAL A 173 20.12 -12.39 5.06
N PRO A 174 21.02 -13.16 4.45
CA PRO A 174 21.18 -13.16 3.00
C PRO A 174 19.86 -13.49 2.30
N GLY A 175 19.50 -12.69 1.31
CA GLY A 175 18.33 -12.93 0.47
C GLY A 175 16.99 -12.42 1.00
N ILE A 176 16.93 -11.85 2.22
CA ILE A 176 15.74 -11.20 2.76
C ILE A 176 15.92 -9.68 2.69
N ILE A 177 14.99 -8.99 2.03
CA ILE A 177 14.96 -7.53 1.90
C ILE A 177 13.89 -6.92 2.81
N SER A 178 12.73 -7.58 2.91
CA SER A 178 11.59 -7.07 3.68
C SER A 178 10.73 -8.19 4.25
N PRO A 179 9.82 -7.90 5.20
CA PRO A 179 8.79 -8.85 5.64
C PRO A 179 7.83 -9.28 4.52
N TYR A 180 7.79 -8.53 3.41
CA TYR A 180 6.82 -8.68 2.32
C TYR A 180 7.44 -9.28 1.04
N ASP A 181 8.64 -9.85 1.11
CA ASP A 181 9.39 -10.35 -0.06
C ASP A 181 8.58 -11.31 -0.93
N ASP A 182 7.77 -12.18 -0.32
CA ASP A 182 6.95 -13.14 -1.08
C ASP A 182 5.83 -12.46 -1.87
N LEU A 183 5.20 -11.41 -1.29
CA LEU A 183 4.23 -10.57 -1.99
C LEU A 183 4.90 -9.80 -3.13
N ILE A 184 6.05 -9.20 -2.84
CA ILE A 184 6.84 -8.43 -3.81
C ILE A 184 7.26 -9.32 -4.99
N LYS A 185 7.81 -10.51 -4.73
CA LYS A 185 8.23 -11.46 -5.77
C LYS A 185 7.09 -11.93 -6.66
N ARG A 186 5.90 -12.18 -6.08
CA ARG A 186 4.72 -12.56 -6.87
C ARG A 186 4.30 -11.42 -7.81
N ASN A 187 4.18 -10.22 -7.29
CA ASN A 187 3.72 -9.07 -8.05
C ASN A 187 4.79 -8.55 -9.04
N ALA A 188 6.07 -8.67 -8.73
CA ALA A 188 7.15 -8.35 -9.66
C ALA A 188 7.08 -9.17 -10.97
N LYS A 189 6.66 -10.44 -10.87
CA LYS A 189 6.44 -11.29 -12.06
C LYS A 189 5.33 -10.75 -12.96
N THR A 190 4.24 -10.24 -12.39
CA THR A 190 3.11 -9.71 -13.18
C THR A 190 3.48 -8.43 -13.92
N ILE A 191 4.32 -7.57 -13.32
CA ILE A 191 4.80 -6.32 -13.94
C ILE A 191 6.03 -6.52 -14.83
N GLY A 192 6.62 -7.72 -14.85
CA GLY A 192 7.79 -8.03 -15.65
C GLY A 192 9.10 -7.39 -15.14
N TRP A 193 9.16 -7.04 -13.85
CA TRP A 193 10.35 -6.45 -13.22
C TRP A 193 11.16 -7.48 -12.42
N ASP A 194 12.47 -7.21 -12.27
CA ASP A 194 13.24 -7.82 -11.19
C ASP A 194 12.58 -7.46 -9.85
N TRP A 195 12.36 -8.46 -9.00
CA TRP A 195 11.68 -8.26 -7.72
C TRP A 195 12.43 -7.29 -6.79
N LYS A 196 13.75 -7.20 -6.91
CA LYS A 196 14.55 -6.25 -6.14
C LYS A 196 14.38 -4.81 -6.64
N MET A 197 14.08 -4.62 -7.93
CA MET A 197 13.69 -3.31 -8.46
C MET A 197 12.33 -2.88 -7.89
N PHE A 198 11.37 -3.79 -7.84
CA PHE A 198 10.09 -3.52 -7.22
C PHE A 198 10.22 -3.27 -5.71
N ALA A 199 11.06 -4.06 -5.01
CA ALA A 199 11.39 -3.81 -3.61
C ALA A 199 12.07 -2.45 -3.39
N ALA A 200 12.94 -2.01 -4.31
CA ALA A 200 13.60 -0.71 -4.24
C ALA A 200 12.60 0.45 -4.38
N LEU A 201 11.60 0.30 -5.24
CA LEU A 201 10.49 1.26 -5.33
C LEU A 201 9.72 1.32 -4.01
N ILE A 202 9.25 0.19 -3.48
CA ILE A 202 8.49 0.13 -2.21
C ILE A 202 9.31 0.71 -1.05
N TRP A 203 10.62 0.42 -1.01
CA TRP A 203 11.51 1.04 -0.05
C TRP A 203 11.52 2.56 -0.18
N SER A 204 11.59 3.08 -1.39
CA SER A 204 11.62 4.52 -1.65
C SER A 204 10.31 5.20 -1.24
N GLU A 205 9.18 4.51 -1.34
CA GLU A 205 7.87 5.03 -0.98
C GLU A 205 7.63 5.03 0.55
N SER A 206 7.86 3.90 1.21
CA SER A 206 7.42 3.71 2.60
C SER A 206 8.49 3.18 3.54
N ARG A 207 9.65 2.75 3.02
CA ARG A 207 10.64 1.96 3.75
C ARG A 207 10.04 0.67 4.35
N PHE A 208 9.13 0.06 3.62
CA PHE A 208 8.34 -1.11 4.01
C PHE A 208 7.45 -0.89 5.24
N ARG A 209 7.03 0.35 5.55
CA ARG A 209 6.10 0.63 6.64
C ARG A 209 4.68 0.72 6.14
N ILE A 210 3.81 -0.15 6.63
CA ILE A 210 2.39 -0.15 6.23
C ILE A 210 1.65 1.11 6.69
N GLN A 211 2.07 1.72 7.81
CA GLN A 211 1.47 2.93 8.36
C GLN A 211 1.99 4.22 7.73
N ALA A 212 2.91 4.14 6.76
CA ALA A 212 3.46 5.33 6.13
C ALA A 212 2.34 6.19 5.53
N ARG A 213 2.34 7.48 5.88
CA ARG A 213 1.41 8.48 5.35
C ARG A 213 2.18 9.69 4.89
N SER A 214 1.87 10.18 3.70
CA SER A 214 2.40 11.45 3.23
C SER A 214 1.52 12.62 3.69
N PRO A 215 2.04 13.86 3.73
CA PRO A 215 1.24 15.06 4.04
C PRO A 215 0.04 15.26 3.09
N ARG A 216 0.08 14.66 1.91
CA ARG A 216 -1.01 14.74 0.91
C ARG A 216 -1.95 13.53 0.95
N GLY A 217 -1.81 12.65 1.95
CA GLY A 217 -2.72 11.56 2.17
C GLY A 217 -2.39 10.26 1.43
N ALA A 218 -1.21 10.13 0.82
CA ALA A 218 -0.76 8.82 0.31
C ALA A 218 -0.52 7.85 1.47
N VAL A 219 -0.88 6.57 1.32
CA VAL A 219 -0.90 5.59 2.41
C VAL A 219 -0.27 4.27 2.00
N GLY A 220 0.39 3.63 2.97
CA GLY A 220 0.82 2.24 2.90
C GLY A 220 2.16 2.04 2.21
N LEU A 221 2.44 0.77 1.90
CA LEU A 221 3.73 0.33 1.35
C LEU A 221 4.10 1.00 0.03
N MET A 222 3.12 1.17 -0.86
CA MET A 222 3.26 1.76 -2.18
C MET A 222 2.86 3.23 -2.23
N GLN A 223 2.55 3.87 -1.07
CA GLN A 223 2.08 5.25 -1.01
C GLN A 223 0.96 5.53 -2.00
N MET A 224 -0.09 4.69 -1.94
CA MET A 224 -1.24 4.86 -2.82
C MET A 224 -2.11 6.03 -2.36
N MET A 225 -2.47 6.91 -3.30
CA MET A 225 -3.46 7.93 -3.04
C MET A 225 -4.86 7.30 -2.95
N PRO A 226 -5.74 7.73 -2.01
CA PRO A 226 -7.10 7.17 -1.87
C PRO A 226 -7.88 7.13 -3.19
N ARG A 227 -7.86 8.21 -3.97
CA ARG A 227 -8.50 8.23 -5.30
C ARG A 227 -7.94 7.20 -6.28
N THR A 228 -6.64 6.90 -6.18
CA THR A 228 -6.01 5.87 -7.02
C THR A 228 -6.41 4.48 -6.50
N ALA A 229 -6.47 4.32 -5.18
CA ALA A 229 -6.92 3.10 -4.53
C ALA A 229 -8.35 2.72 -4.94
N ASP A 230 -9.27 3.70 -4.96
CA ASP A 230 -10.66 3.50 -5.39
C ASP A 230 -10.78 2.88 -6.80
N ARG A 231 -9.85 3.22 -7.71
CA ARG A 231 -9.83 2.65 -9.08
C ARG A 231 -9.40 1.19 -9.13
N TYR A 232 -8.75 0.71 -8.08
CA TYR A 232 -8.25 -0.66 -7.95
C TYR A 232 -9.03 -1.46 -6.91
N GLU A 233 -10.19 -0.94 -6.46
CA GLU A 233 -11.10 -1.60 -5.54
C GLU A 233 -10.41 -2.03 -4.23
N ILE A 234 -9.48 -1.19 -3.72
CA ILE A 234 -8.80 -1.43 -2.44
C ILE A 234 -9.75 -1.10 -1.31
N GLU A 235 -9.98 -2.05 -0.43
CA GLU A 235 -10.80 -1.87 0.77
C GLU A 235 -9.96 -1.37 1.96
N ASP A 236 -8.74 -1.91 2.12
CA ASP A 236 -7.81 -1.50 3.17
C ASP A 236 -6.42 -1.13 2.62
N LEU A 237 -6.09 0.16 2.67
CA LEU A 237 -4.77 0.66 2.26
C LEU A 237 -3.63 0.22 3.19
N LEU A 238 -3.93 -0.27 4.39
CA LEU A 238 -2.93 -0.82 5.31
C LEU A 238 -2.66 -2.30 5.03
N ASP A 239 -3.57 -3.02 4.36
CA ASP A 239 -3.34 -4.40 3.95
C ASP A 239 -2.14 -4.48 2.99
N PRO A 240 -1.05 -5.16 3.38
CA PRO A 240 0.15 -5.27 2.54
C PRO A 240 -0.12 -5.90 1.17
N LYS A 241 -1.04 -6.85 1.12
CA LYS A 241 -1.37 -7.56 -0.13
C LYS A 241 -2.12 -6.64 -1.08
N GLU A 242 -3.22 -6.03 -0.63
CA GLU A 242 -4.02 -5.13 -1.44
C GLU A 242 -3.20 -3.93 -1.92
N ASN A 243 -2.43 -3.33 -1.03
CA ASN A 243 -1.60 -2.17 -1.34
C ASN A 243 -0.52 -2.48 -2.39
N ILE A 244 0.19 -3.63 -2.28
CA ILE A 244 1.21 -4.04 -3.26
C ILE A 244 0.56 -4.46 -4.59
N GLU A 245 -0.55 -5.18 -4.58
CA GLU A 245 -1.27 -5.60 -5.79
C GLU A 245 -1.77 -4.40 -6.59
N ALA A 246 -2.36 -3.40 -5.93
CA ALA A 246 -2.79 -2.16 -6.58
C ALA A 246 -1.62 -1.34 -7.13
N GLY A 247 -0.53 -1.23 -6.37
CA GLY A 247 0.69 -0.57 -6.85
C GLY A 247 1.26 -1.25 -8.09
N ALA A 248 1.27 -2.58 -8.13
CA ALA A 248 1.69 -3.35 -9.29
C ALA A 248 0.76 -3.12 -10.50
N ALA A 249 -0.55 -3.08 -10.29
CA ALA A 249 -1.52 -2.78 -11.35
C ALA A 249 -1.33 -1.35 -11.90
N TYR A 250 -1.07 -0.38 -11.01
CA TYR A 250 -0.74 0.99 -11.41
C TYR A 250 0.54 1.06 -12.24
N ILE A 251 1.61 0.35 -11.83
CA ILE A 251 2.87 0.25 -12.60
C ILE A 251 2.60 -0.33 -13.98
N THR A 252 1.82 -1.42 -14.09
CA THR A 252 1.45 -2.02 -15.37
C THR A 252 0.77 -1.02 -16.30
N ARG A 253 -0.14 -0.20 -15.76
CA ARG A 253 -0.80 0.88 -16.50
C ARG A 253 0.20 1.94 -16.95
N LEU A 254 1.11 2.37 -16.09
CA LEU A 254 2.14 3.34 -16.47
C LEU A 254 3.07 2.79 -17.55
N GLN A 255 3.51 1.55 -17.44
CA GLN A 255 4.33 0.91 -18.47
C GLN A 255 3.62 0.90 -19.85
N SER A 256 2.32 0.60 -19.88
CA SER A 256 1.57 0.62 -21.13
C SER A 256 1.54 2.00 -21.80
N LYS A 257 1.66 3.08 -21.01
CA LYS A 257 1.67 4.46 -21.51
C LYS A 257 2.99 4.86 -22.16
N PHE A 258 4.11 4.33 -21.67
CA PHE A 258 5.44 4.75 -22.12
C PHE A 258 6.17 3.71 -22.98
N ARG A 259 5.56 2.55 -23.22
CA ARG A 259 6.17 1.44 -23.97
C ARG A 259 6.66 1.84 -25.36
N ASP A 260 5.86 2.63 -26.09
CA ASP A 260 6.18 3.05 -27.45
C ASP A 260 7.15 4.26 -27.49
N THR A 261 7.42 4.85 -26.33
CA THR A 261 8.34 6.00 -26.21
C THR A 261 9.73 5.55 -25.78
N ALA A 262 9.83 4.63 -24.83
CA ALA A 262 11.09 4.17 -24.27
C ALA A 262 11.87 3.31 -25.29
N ALA A 263 13.18 3.54 -25.39
CA ALA A 263 14.06 2.83 -26.34
C ALA A 263 14.16 1.33 -26.05
N ASP A 264 14.09 0.95 -24.79
CA ASP A 264 14.19 -0.44 -24.34
C ASP A 264 13.49 -0.66 -22.97
N GLY A 265 13.63 -1.86 -22.40
CA GLY A 265 13.02 -2.21 -21.14
C GLY A 265 13.58 -1.46 -19.93
N ASP A 266 14.87 -1.14 -19.94
CA ASP A 266 15.53 -0.40 -18.85
C ASP A 266 15.09 1.08 -18.86
N GLU A 267 14.95 1.66 -20.05
CA GLU A 267 14.40 2.99 -20.21
C GLU A 267 12.93 3.03 -19.79
N LEU A 268 12.14 2.01 -20.17
CA LEU A 268 10.74 1.90 -19.73
C LEU A 268 10.58 1.87 -18.22
N VAL A 269 11.48 1.19 -17.49
CA VAL A 269 11.50 1.20 -16.02
C VAL A 269 11.70 2.63 -15.51
N LYS A 270 12.67 3.39 -16.05
CA LYS A 270 12.98 4.75 -15.61
C LYS A 270 11.82 5.73 -15.91
N PHE A 271 11.21 5.63 -17.07
CA PHE A 271 10.01 6.41 -17.43
C PHE A 271 8.84 6.07 -16.48
N THR A 272 8.64 4.79 -16.19
CA THR A 272 7.60 4.33 -15.27
C THR A 272 7.84 4.87 -13.85
N LEU A 273 9.06 4.82 -13.34
CA LEU A 273 9.42 5.39 -12.03
C LEU A 273 9.19 6.91 -11.98
N ALA A 274 9.56 7.62 -13.05
CA ALA A 274 9.32 9.07 -13.15
C ALA A 274 7.83 9.40 -13.14
N ALA A 275 7.03 8.63 -13.90
CA ALA A 275 5.58 8.81 -13.95
C ALA A 275 4.89 8.39 -12.65
N TYR A 276 5.41 7.39 -11.95
CA TYR A 276 4.93 7.02 -10.63
C TYR A 276 5.07 8.19 -9.63
N ASN A 277 6.22 8.84 -9.63
CA ASN A 277 6.53 9.97 -8.75
C ASN A 277 5.81 11.27 -9.15
N ALA A 278 5.90 11.68 -10.43
CA ALA A 278 5.42 12.99 -10.87
C ALA A 278 4.00 12.99 -11.44
N GLY A 279 3.47 11.80 -11.78
CA GLY A 279 2.26 11.64 -12.56
C GLY A 279 2.54 11.54 -14.07
N GLU A 280 1.77 10.69 -14.74
CA GLU A 280 1.95 10.39 -16.16
C GLU A 280 1.82 11.62 -17.06
N GLY A 281 0.84 12.49 -16.77
CA GLY A 281 0.60 13.69 -17.58
C GLY A 281 1.78 14.65 -17.57
N ARG A 282 2.44 14.85 -16.44
CA ARG A 282 3.64 15.71 -16.32
C ARG A 282 4.83 15.14 -17.07
N ILE A 283 4.97 13.82 -17.10
CA ILE A 283 6.03 13.18 -17.89
C ILE A 283 5.73 13.30 -19.38
N TYR A 284 4.47 13.22 -19.80
CA TYR A 284 4.10 13.55 -21.19
C TYR A 284 4.39 14.98 -21.56
N ASP A 285 4.09 15.95 -20.69
CA ASP A 285 4.44 17.34 -20.91
C ASP A 285 5.96 17.54 -21.06
N CYS A 286 6.76 16.83 -20.26
CA CYS A 286 8.21 16.84 -20.38
C CYS A 286 8.67 16.26 -21.73
N ILE A 287 8.07 15.16 -22.16
CA ILE A 287 8.33 14.55 -23.48
C ILE A 287 7.95 15.50 -24.63
N ASN A 288 6.83 16.20 -24.51
CA ASN A 288 6.39 17.16 -25.51
C ASN A 288 7.34 18.37 -25.57
N LEU A 289 7.78 18.88 -24.41
CA LEU A 289 8.78 19.92 -24.34
C LEU A 289 10.12 19.48 -24.96
N ALA A 290 10.57 18.25 -24.69
CA ALA A 290 11.76 17.68 -25.31
C ALA A 290 11.64 17.62 -26.84
N ARG A 291 10.50 17.16 -27.37
CA ARG A 291 10.22 17.14 -28.82
C ARG A 291 10.26 18.52 -29.42
N SER A 292 9.66 19.54 -28.79
CA SER A 292 9.69 20.92 -29.28
C SER A 292 11.11 21.49 -29.35
N GLN A 293 12.02 20.98 -28.53
CA GLN A 293 13.44 21.35 -28.50
C GLN A 293 14.32 20.47 -29.41
N GLY A 294 13.75 19.50 -30.12
CA GLY A 294 14.50 18.56 -30.95
C GLY A 294 15.37 17.56 -30.16
N ILE A 295 15.03 17.35 -28.88
CA ILE A 295 15.75 16.43 -27.98
C ILE A 295 15.13 15.02 -28.14
N ASP A 296 16.00 13.98 -28.14
CA ASP A 296 15.55 12.59 -28.12
C ASP A 296 14.66 12.31 -26.91
N THR A 297 13.50 11.71 -27.15
CA THR A 297 12.53 11.40 -26.10
C THR A 297 12.52 9.94 -25.69
N SER A 298 13.41 9.13 -26.25
CA SER A 298 13.42 7.68 -26.02
C SER A 298 14.27 7.23 -24.83
N THR A 299 15.13 8.11 -24.33
CA THR A 299 16.08 7.81 -23.22
C THR A 299 15.83 8.69 -21.99
N TRP A 300 16.05 8.11 -20.83
CA TRP A 300 15.97 8.82 -19.56
C TRP A 300 17.01 9.94 -19.43
N GLU A 301 18.23 9.69 -19.95
CA GLU A 301 19.30 10.67 -19.92
C GLU A 301 18.91 11.97 -20.64
N SER A 302 18.31 11.85 -21.79
CA SER A 302 17.78 12.99 -22.55
C SER A 302 16.70 13.72 -21.76
N LEU A 303 15.74 13.00 -21.16
CA LEU A 303 14.70 13.63 -20.33
C LEU A 303 15.26 14.31 -19.08
N CYS A 304 16.34 13.82 -18.50
CA CYS A 304 17.02 14.48 -17.37
C CYS A 304 17.51 15.90 -17.71
N THR A 305 17.73 16.22 -18.97
CA THR A 305 18.11 17.58 -19.42
C THR A 305 16.90 18.55 -19.46
N VAL A 306 15.70 18.00 -19.66
CA VAL A 306 14.46 18.77 -19.82
C VAL A 306 13.66 18.86 -18.52
N LEU A 307 13.63 17.79 -17.71
CA LEU A 307 12.91 17.76 -16.44
C LEU A 307 13.16 18.98 -15.52
N PRO A 308 14.41 19.47 -15.34
CA PRO A 308 14.65 20.67 -14.53
C PRO A 308 13.96 21.94 -15.04
N GLN A 309 13.68 22.02 -16.36
CA GLN A 309 13.02 23.15 -16.97
C GLN A 309 11.54 23.23 -16.60
N MET A 310 10.92 22.09 -16.22
CA MET A 310 9.50 22.00 -15.88
C MET A 310 9.08 22.82 -14.65
N SER A 311 10.02 23.38 -13.90
CA SER A 311 9.76 24.29 -12.79
C SER A 311 9.69 25.79 -13.21
N GLN A 312 10.05 26.11 -14.45
CA GLN A 312 10.11 27.47 -14.95
C GLN A 312 8.74 27.96 -15.44
N ASP A 313 8.48 29.29 -15.32
CA ASP A 313 7.22 29.85 -15.81
C ASP A 313 7.09 29.80 -17.35
N SER A 314 8.22 29.77 -18.05
CA SER A 314 8.25 29.72 -19.51
C SER A 314 7.56 28.49 -20.11
N ILE A 315 7.49 27.37 -19.36
CA ILE A 315 6.82 26.16 -19.87
C ILE A 315 5.32 26.33 -20.04
N LEU A 316 4.70 27.26 -19.30
CA LEU A 316 3.26 27.52 -19.39
C LEU A 316 2.84 28.11 -20.73
N PHE A 317 3.79 28.59 -21.53
CA PHE A 317 3.57 29.14 -22.86
C PHE A 317 3.88 28.14 -23.99
N VAL A 318 4.25 26.92 -23.64
CA VAL A 318 4.47 25.84 -24.60
C VAL A 318 3.14 25.14 -24.87
N GLU A 319 2.71 25.11 -26.13
CA GLU A 319 1.37 24.66 -26.57
C GLU A 319 1.00 23.26 -26.09
N ASP A 320 1.97 22.36 -26.02
CA ASP A 320 1.76 20.95 -25.65
C ASP A 320 2.03 20.63 -24.18
N VAL A 321 2.24 21.64 -23.31
CA VAL A 321 2.38 21.48 -21.86
C VAL A 321 1.05 21.80 -21.19
N ARG A 322 0.36 20.78 -20.64
CA ARG A 322 -1.03 20.89 -20.17
C ARG A 322 -1.18 20.73 -18.66
N HIS A 323 -0.24 20.05 -17.97
CA HIS A 323 -0.34 19.69 -16.55
C HIS A 323 0.43 20.64 -15.63
N GLY A 324 0.90 21.77 -16.18
CA GLY A 324 1.50 22.85 -15.42
C GLY A 324 2.91 22.53 -14.89
N LYS A 325 3.41 23.45 -14.06
CA LYS A 325 4.76 23.36 -13.50
C LYS A 325 4.87 22.30 -12.43
N PHE A 326 6.03 21.65 -12.39
CA PHE A 326 6.42 20.78 -11.28
C PHE A 326 7.94 20.79 -11.08
N LYS A 327 8.39 20.29 -9.91
CA LYS A 327 9.81 20.25 -9.58
C LYS A 327 10.50 19.04 -10.24
N GLY A 328 10.76 19.10 -11.54
CA GLY A 328 11.33 17.98 -12.30
C GLY A 328 12.69 17.49 -11.77
N ARG A 329 13.47 18.34 -11.09
CA ARG A 329 14.72 17.94 -10.41
C ARG A 329 14.46 16.91 -9.29
N GLU A 330 13.36 17.06 -8.54
CA GLU A 330 12.98 16.09 -7.49
C GLU A 330 12.65 14.72 -8.11
N THR A 331 11.97 14.70 -9.27
CA THR A 331 11.70 13.46 -10.01
C THR A 331 12.98 12.80 -10.50
N VAL A 332 13.97 13.56 -10.98
CA VAL A 332 15.28 13.00 -11.35
C VAL A 332 15.97 12.39 -10.13
N ALA A 333 15.97 13.11 -9.00
CA ALA A 333 16.56 12.62 -7.76
C ALA A 333 15.86 11.33 -7.26
N TYR A 334 14.53 11.30 -7.33
CA TYR A 334 13.74 10.13 -6.97
C TYR A 334 14.11 8.88 -7.79
N VAL A 335 14.14 9.00 -9.12
CA VAL A 335 14.50 7.86 -9.99
C VAL A 335 15.92 7.37 -9.69
N LYS A 336 16.88 8.30 -9.50
CA LYS A 336 18.25 7.95 -9.10
C LYS A 336 18.28 7.23 -7.76
N ALA A 337 17.48 7.67 -6.78
CA ALA A 337 17.41 7.03 -5.46
C ALA A 337 16.89 5.59 -5.55
N VAL A 338 15.82 5.36 -6.31
CA VAL A 338 15.29 4.00 -6.53
C VAL A 338 16.33 3.10 -7.20
N LEU A 339 17.00 3.59 -8.23
CA LEU A 339 18.02 2.82 -8.94
C LEU A 339 19.25 2.52 -8.07
N ASN A 340 19.70 3.47 -7.25
CA ASN A 340 20.76 3.24 -6.26
C ASN A 340 20.34 2.19 -5.22
N ARG A 341 19.09 2.23 -4.77
CA ARG A 341 18.54 1.24 -3.84
C ARG A 341 18.52 -0.16 -4.46
N TYR A 342 18.15 -0.25 -5.72
CA TYR A 342 18.20 -1.49 -6.48
C TYR A 342 19.63 -2.06 -6.54
N ASP A 343 20.63 -1.21 -6.82
CA ASP A 343 22.03 -1.62 -6.81
C ASP A 343 22.45 -2.18 -5.43
N ILE A 344 22.09 -1.47 -4.34
CA ILE A 344 22.37 -1.92 -2.97
C ILE A 344 21.71 -3.27 -2.68
N PHE A 345 20.47 -3.49 -3.11
CA PHE A 345 19.78 -4.77 -2.92
C PHE A 345 20.39 -5.91 -3.73
N ASN A 346 21.11 -5.60 -4.80
CA ASN A 346 21.92 -6.55 -5.57
C ASN A 346 23.32 -6.75 -5.01
N GLY A 347 23.72 -6.03 -3.95
CA GLY A 347 25.08 -6.07 -3.40
C GLY A 347 26.09 -5.31 -4.26
N ALA A 348 25.62 -4.46 -5.17
CA ALA A 348 26.44 -3.61 -6.03
C ALA A 348 26.65 -2.22 -5.41
N THR A 349 27.68 -1.51 -5.87
CA THR A 349 27.89 -0.10 -5.54
C THR A 349 26.81 0.74 -6.24
N PRO A 350 26.23 1.73 -5.56
CA PRO A 350 25.26 2.65 -6.18
C PRO A 350 25.82 3.32 -7.43
N ARG A 351 25.05 3.33 -8.53
CA ARG A 351 25.46 3.87 -9.83
C ARG A 351 25.50 5.39 -9.88
N TYR A 352 24.74 6.06 -9.02
CA TYR A 352 24.71 7.51 -8.95
C TYR A 352 25.34 7.98 -7.64
N GLN A 353 26.27 8.94 -7.74
CA GLN A 353 26.82 9.62 -6.56
C GLN A 353 25.81 10.66 -6.08
N VAL A 354 25.51 10.66 -4.78
CA VAL A 354 24.69 11.71 -4.16
C VAL A 354 25.61 12.90 -3.87
N GLN A 355 25.38 14.01 -4.55
CA GLN A 355 26.09 15.27 -4.25
C GLN A 355 25.44 15.94 -3.04
N PRO A 356 26.18 16.40 -2.04
CA PRO A 356 25.63 17.08 -0.87
C PRO A 356 24.87 18.37 -1.18
N THR A 357 25.09 18.95 -2.37
CA THR A 357 24.50 20.22 -2.81
C THR A 357 23.06 20.14 -3.31
N ASP A 358 22.51 18.95 -3.54
CA ASP A 358 21.09 18.80 -3.91
C ASP A 358 20.15 18.88 -2.70
N THR A 359 20.69 19.14 -1.51
CA THR A 359 20.01 19.11 -0.21
C THR A 359 19.97 20.46 0.49
N SER A 360 19.52 21.50 -0.19
CA SER A 360 19.38 22.81 0.45
C SER A 360 18.11 22.92 1.29
N SER A 361 17.94 22.10 2.33
CA SER A 361 17.03 22.44 3.46
C SER A 361 16.96 21.47 4.63
N VAL A 362 17.88 20.53 4.85
CA VAL A 362 17.87 19.71 6.09
C VAL A 362 19.29 19.55 6.63
N LEU A 363 19.49 19.96 7.87
CA LEU A 363 20.71 19.75 8.64
C LEU A 363 20.90 18.23 8.89
N ILE A 364 22.04 17.70 8.43
CA ILE A 364 22.42 16.28 8.57
C ILE A 364 23.42 16.21 9.72
N GLU A 365 23.08 15.53 10.77
CA GLU A 365 24.01 15.24 11.86
C GLU A 365 24.48 13.77 11.97
N ASP A 366 24.13 12.89 11.01
CA ASP A 366 24.60 11.50 11.00
C ASP A 366 24.69 10.93 9.56
N GLU A 367 25.68 10.06 9.29
CA GLU A 367 25.85 9.36 8.00
C GLU A 367 24.61 8.52 7.59
N ASP A 368 23.75 8.18 8.53
CA ASP A 368 22.46 7.51 8.30
C ASP A 368 21.39 8.45 7.72
N ASP A 369 21.60 9.77 7.70
CA ASP A 369 20.64 10.78 7.24
C ASP A 369 20.75 11.13 5.75
N VAL A 370 21.78 10.70 5.04
CA VAL A 370 21.90 10.90 3.58
C VAL A 370 20.70 10.30 2.82
N GLU A 371 20.09 9.23 3.35
CA GLU A 371 18.88 8.64 2.79
C GLU A 371 17.61 9.44 3.05
N ARG A 372 17.52 10.20 4.13
CA ARG A 372 16.34 11.04 4.47
C ARG A 372 16.13 12.18 3.48
N VAL A 373 17.20 12.68 2.92
CA VAL A 373 17.19 13.86 2.04
C VAL A 373 16.59 13.57 0.67
N LEU A 374 16.68 12.31 0.21
CA LEU A 374 16.16 11.91 -1.11
C LEU A 374 14.64 11.69 -1.15
N LEU A 375 14.01 11.61 0.02
CA LEU A 375 12.58 11.36 0.16
C LEU A 375 11.89 12.49 0.94
N SER A 376 12.04 13.74 0.50
CA SER A 376 11.26 14.81 1.14
C SER A 376 9.75 14.51 0.96
N PRO A 377 8.92 14.74 2.01
CA PRO A 377 7.46 14.53 1.92
C PRO A 377 6.81 15.29 0.75
N ASP A 378 7.49 16.33 0.25
CA ASP A 378 7.05 17.14 -0.88
C ASP A 378 7.18 16.44 -2.24
N SER A 379 8.08 15.45 -2.39
CA SER A 379 8.25 14.75 -3.66
C SER A 379 7.15 13.71 -3.93
N LEU A 380 6.62 13.10 -2.86
CA LEU A 380 5.55 12.09 -2.94
C LEU A 380 4.14 12.69 -3.14
N SER A 381 4.03 13.98 -3.05
CA SER A 381 2.76 14.70 -2.89
C SER A 381 2.09 15.18 -4.19
N ARG A 382 2.57 14.81 -5.39
CA ARG A 382 2.17 15.50 -6.64
C ARG A 382 1.45 14.63 -7.69
N ILE A 383 1.02 13.45 -7.34
CA ILE A 383 0.40 12.54 -8.32
C ILE A 383 -1.03 12.97 -8.72
N ASP A 384 -1.72 13.78 -7.91
CA ASP A 384 -3.17 13.97 -8.05
C ASP A 384 -3.64 15.35 -8.58
N SER A 385 -2.78 16.36 -8.63
CA SER A 385 -3.21 17.72 -9.04
C SER A 385 -3.31 17.93 -10.57
N GLY A 386 -2.81 17.01 -11.37
CA GLY A 386 -2.87 17.10 -12.85
C GLY A 386 -4.21 16.66 -13.44
N ASP A 387 -4.88 15.68 -12.82
CA ASP A 387 -6.15 15.14 -13.32
C ASP A 387 -7.38 16.03 -12.99
N GLU A 388 -7.29 16.87 -11.97
CA GLU A 388 -8.41 17.73 -11.53
C GLU A 388 -8.59 18.97 -12.42
N GLN A 389 -7.51 19.59 -12.85
CA GLN A 389 -7.59 20.77 -13.72
C GLN A 389 -8.01 20.43 -15.17
N ALA A 390 -7.68 19.23 -15.65
CA ALA A 390 -8.10 18.80 -16.99
C ALA A 390 -9.61 18.49 -17.06
N ARG A 391 -10.22 18.04 -15.94
CA ARG A 391 -11.67 17.72 -15.89
C ARG A 391 -12.54 18.95 -15.70
N ASP A 392 -12.05 19.97 -15.02
CA ASP A 392 -12.80 21.22 -14.85
C ASP A 392 -12.83 22.02 -16.16
N GLN A 393 -11.80 21.96 -16.99
CA GLN A 393 -11.80 22.57 -18.32
C GLN A 393 -12.70 21.84 -19.34
N GLU A 394 -12.85 20.51 -19.24
CA GLU A 394 -13.82 19.77 -20.07
C GLU A 394 -15.29 20.03 -19.67
N LYS A 395 -15.55 20.31 -18.40
CA LYS A 395 -16.90 20.67 -17.94
C LYS A 395 -17.32 22.10 -18.32
N GLU A 396 -16.39 23.06 -18.26
CA GLU A 396 -16.68 24.43 -18.67
C GLU A 396 -16.92 24.58 -20.18
N HIS A 397 -16.36 23.69 -21.01
CA HIS A 397 -16.56 23.75 -22.46
C HIS A 397 -17.86 23.10 -22.95
N ASN A 398 -18.53 22.29 -22.11
CA ASN A 398 -19.80 21.62 -22.43
C ASN A 398 -21.05 22.37 -21.94
N ASP A 399 -20.91 23.42 -21.15
CA ASP A 399 -22.02 24.17 -20.56
C ASP A 399 -22.30 25.54 -21.23
N GLN A 400 -21.76 25.83 -22.41
CA GLN A 400 -22.18 27.00 -23.17
C GLN A 400 -23.47 26.70 -23.95
N PRO A 401 -24.58 27.43 -23.69
CA PRO A 401 -25.81 27.25 -24.41
C PRO A 401 -25.67 27.78 -25.85
N GLY A 402 -26.02 26.94 -26.80
CA GLY A 402 -26.06 27.30 -28.22
C GLY A 402 -26.93 28.52 -28.47
N GLU A 403 -26.35 29.60 -29.05
CA GLU A 403 -27.09 30.73 -29.58
C GLU A 403 -27.96 30.27 -30.76
N GLU A 404 -29.26 30.32 -30.58
CA GLU A 404 -30.27 30.22 -31.65
C GLU A 404 -30.11 31.43 -32.60
N VAL A 405 -29.64 31.16 -33.78
CA VAL A 405 -29.69 32.13 -34.89
C VAL A 405 -31.11 32.11 -35.47
N GLY A 406 -31.93 33.03 -34.98
CA GLY A 406 -33.27 33.30 -35.53
C GLY A 406 -33.19 33.98 -36.88
N GLY A 407 -33.46 33.24 -37.95
CA GLY A 407 -33.68 33.75 -39.30
C GLY A 407 -35.00 34.52 -39.40
N LYS A 408 -34.98 35.82 -39.58
CA LYS A 408 -36.14 36.61 -40.04
C LYS A 408 -36.11 36.71 -41.57
N HIS A 409 -37.02 36.02 -42.23
CA HIS A 409 -37.47 36.39 -43.58
C HIS A 409 -38.29 37.69 -43.54
N ARG A 410 -37.90 38.65 -44.37
CA ARG A 410 -38.80 39.65 -44.98
C ARG A 410 -38.41 39.90 -46.42
N ARG A 411 -39.37 39.61 -47.30
CA ARG A 411 -39.66 40.13 -48.67
C ARG A 411 -38.53 40.33 -49.63
#